data_262a9bb624f5b6fbad17b20aeb5b08ac
#
_entry.id   262a9bb624f5b6fbad17b20aeb5b08ac
#
_cell.length_a   1.000
_cell.length_b   1.000
_cell.length_c   1.000
_cell.angle_alpha   90.00
_cell.angle_beta   90.00
_cell.angle_gamma   90.00
#
_symmetry.space_group_name_H-M   'P 1'
#
loop_
_entity.id
_entity.type
_entity.pdbx_description
1 polymer ?
#
loop_
_entity_poly.entity_id
_entity_poly.type
_entity_poly.pdbx_seq_one_letter_code
_entity_poly.pdbx_strand_id
1 'polypeptide(L)'
;MLLSIVVLFSDNVLGNRFSGSGLRFTQISDVFPGERTEKKHKRQKKHAKKDTSAILGLSAKDKLRIDTIYEKIVFLSNPTSQGRTPLDAFFACLDKTKDSLFHIWFYGDSQIEGDRITQDLRILLQKKFGGNGQGIVPFNDIASYRNIDVSSNGIIKYNVFTNRKIKGFGFNGIKYKIQVGDSILPESNLKSPYGLKFSRVYLFHETDDKGSVSVNIDKQPERLITLTGNRTLIHEGNYSQIKVSFPMTSTSYYGYILEGQNGLQVDNCGIRGHSGDGLFSISDNVLQKHAALLNTKLVVFQYGNNAIPYIKSESHAAQVGNEFYKLFVKYRKALPQVSILVISGGDMGRLTDNIPTSYPYAGVFAEELEKAAEKAGCAFFDLHSLMQSNGGIAGWVKQGKASLDGHLSPQGQKFFAETLFKEMMKSYDIYKLRKKNSH
;
A
#
# COMPACT_ATOMS: atom_id res chain seq x y z
N MET A 1 14.61 -27.82 2.23
CA MET A 1 13.94 -28.66 1.24
C MET A 1 12.45 -28.30 1.11
N LEU A 2 12.12 -27.00 1.10
CA LEU A 2 10.75 -26.47 0.95
C LEU A 2 10.64 -25.31 -0.04
N LEU A 3 11.76 -24.97 -0.72
CA LEU A 3 11.81 -23.87 -1.70
C LEU A 3 11.53 -24.31 -3.15
N SER A 4 11.56 -25.62 -3.43
CA SER A 4 11.43 -26.13 -4.80
C SER A 4 9.97 -26.36 -5.25
N ILE A 5 8.99 -26.28 -4.37
CA ILE A 5 7.59 -26.60 -4.68
C ILE A 5 6.80 -25.37 -5.17
N VAL A 6 7.27 -24.17 -4.87
CA VAL A 6 6.56 -22.92 -5.25
C VAL A 6 6.76 -22.56 -6.73
N VAL A 7 7.83 -23.01 -7.37
CA VAL A 7 8.15 -22.71 -8.76
C VAL A 7 7.33 -23.55 -9.76
N LEU A 8 6.91 -24.75 -9.39
CA LEU A 8 6.20 -25.66 -10.30
C LEU A 8 4.69 -25.40 -10.43
N PHE A 9 4.10 -24.59 -9.56
CA PHE A 9 2.67 -24.23 -9.68
C PHE A 9 2.42 -22.94 -10.46
N SER A 10 3.45 -22.20 -10.89
CA SER A 10 3.29 -20.91 -11.58
C SER A 10 3.00 -21.07 -13.09
N ASP A 11 3.48 -22.11 -13.74
CA ASP A 11 3.45 -22.19 -15.21
C ASP A 11 2.06 -22.46 -15.82
N ASN A 12 1.19 -23.19 -15.11
CA ASN A 12 -0.16 -23.48 -15.62
C ASN A 12 -1.23 -22.47 -15.18
N VAL A 13 -0.93 -21.60 -14.23
CA VAL A 13 -1.92 -20.65 -13.67
C VAL A 13 -1.77 -19.26 -14.27
N LEU A 14 -0.59 -18.87 -14.75
CA LEU A 14 -0.30 -17.53 -15.27
C LEU A 14 -0.52 -17.39 -16.78
N GLY A 15 -0.36 -18.45 -17.58
CA GLY A 15 -0.44 -18.39 -19.04
C GLY A 15 -1.81 -17.96 -19.60
N ASN A 16 -2.90 -18.21 -18.88
CA ASN A 16 -4.27 -17.94 -19.36
C ASN A 16 -4.98 -16.77 -18.66
N ARG A 17 -4.32 -16.03 -17.77
CA ARG A 17 -5.03 -15.07 -16.88
C ARG A 17 -5.03 -13.61 -17.32
N PHE A 18 -4.26 -13.24 -18.34
CA PHE A 18 -4.15 -11.85 -18.78
C PHE A 18 -4.79 -11.55 -20.14
N SER A 19 -5.59 -12.46 -20.69
CA SER A 19 -6.23 -12.30 -22.00
C SER A 19 -7.32 -11.21 -22.07
N GLY A 20 -7.74 -10.68 -20.93
CA GLY A 20 -8.79 -9.64 -20.87
C GLY A 20 -8.29 -8.21 -20.62
N SER A 21 -7.00 -8.02 -20.25
CA SER A 21 -6.44 -6.70 -19.89
C SER A 21 -5.49 -6.11 -20.93
N GLY A 22 -5.28 -6.78 -22.08
CA GLY A 22 -4.27 -6.37 -23.06
C GLY A 22 -2.83 -6.72 -22.66
N LEU A 23 -2.58 -7.21 -21.46
CA LEU A 23 -1.29 -7.68 -20.99
C LEU A 23 -1.15 -9.18 -21.33
N ARG A 24 -0.65 -9.50 -22.51
CA ARG A 24 -0.22 -10.86 -22.85
C ARG A 24 1.22 -11.05 -22.39
N PHE A 25 1.42 -11.80 -21.32
CA PHE A 25 2.74 -12.33 -20.98
C PHE A 25 2.98 -13.57 -21.83
N THR A 26 4.05 -13.55 -22.65
CA THR A 26 4.47 -14.70 -23.49
C THR A 26 5.02 -15.83 -22.62
N GLN A 27 4.91 -17.06 -23.10
CA GLN A 27 5.38 -18.26 -22.39
C GLN A 27 6.90 -18.29 -22.29
N ILE A 28 7.41 -18.98 -21.26
CA ILE A 28 8.85 -19.12 -20.92
C ILE A 28 9.70 -19.68 -22.07
N SER A 29 9.10 -20.40 -23.04
CA SER A 29 9.77 -20.95 -24.21
C SER A 29 10.36 -19.92 -25.19
N ASP A 30 10.00 -18.64 -25.08
CA ASP A 30 10.46 -17.58 -26.00
C ASP A 30 11.76 -16.90 -25.56
N VAL A 31 12.42 -17.40 -24.52
CA VAL A 31 13.59 -16.80 -23.89
C VAL A 31 14.87 -17.58 -24.21
N PHE A 32 15.52 -17.34 -25.37
CA PHE A 32 16.96 -17.52 -25.62
C PHE A 32 17.40 -16.94 -26.98
N PRO A 33 18.69 -16.62 -27.18
CA PRO A 33 19.56 -15.65 -26.52
C PRO A 33 20.07 -14.57 -27.50
N GLY A 34 20.55 -13.47 -26.99
CA GLY A 34 21.34 -12.53 -27.73
C GLY A 34 22.21 -11.73 -26.74
N GLU A 35 23.50 -11.88 -26.86
CA GLU A 35 24.50 -11.04 -26.19
C GLU A 35 24.17 -9.55 -26.35
N ARG A 36 24.01 -8.85 -25.28
CA ARG A 36 23.90 -7.39 -25.27
C ARG A 36 24.81 -6.81 -24.20
N THR A 37 25.76 -6.03 -24.66
CA THR A 37 26.61 -5.13 -23.92
C THR A 37 25.79 -4.27 -22.98
N GLU A 38 26.07 -4.37 -21.66
CA GLU A 38 25.54 -3.50 -20.63
C GLU A 38 25.97 -2.05 -20.90
N LYS A 39 25.08 -1.23 -21.40
CA LYS A 39 25.20 0.22 -21.23
C LYS A 39 24.83 0.52 -19.78
N LYS A 40 25.82 0.72 -18.91
CA LYS A 40 25.64 1.29 -17.59
C LYS A 40 25.02 2.68 -17.77
N HIS A 41 23.71 2.79 -17.65
CA HIS A 41 23.05 4.08 -17.48
C HIS A 41 23.46 4.67 -16.13
N LYS A 42 24.55 5.43 -16.11
CA LYS A 42 24.81 6.35 -15.01
C LYS A 42 23.73 7.41 -15.06
N ARG A 43 22.67 7.24 -14.26
CA ARG A 43 21.70 8.30 -13.99
C ARG A 43 22.45 9.46 -13.35
N GLN A 44 22.89 10.44 -14.15
CA GLN A 44 23.15 11.76 -13.61
C GLN A 44 21.79 12.29 -13.17
N LYS A 45 21.58 12.36 -11.84
CA LYS A 45 20.44 13.04 -11.25
C LYS A 45 20.43 14.48 -11.73
N LYS A 46 19.79 14.77 -12.87
CA LYS A 46 19.24 16.08 -13.14
C LYS A 46 18.04 16.20 -12.21
N HIS A 47 18.30 16.63 -10.96
CA HIS A 47 17.24 17.28 -10.23
C HIS A 47 16.74 18.40 -11.14
N ALA A 48 15.55 18.27 -11.72
CA ALA A 48 14.90 19.39 -12.35
C ALA A 48 14.97 20.50 -11.30
N LYS A 49 15.59 21.65 -11.63
CA LYS A 49 15.57 22.83 -10.76
C LYS A 49 14.11 23.08 -10.50
N LYS A 50 13.64 22.69 -9.31
CA LYS A 50 12.26 22.87 -8.91
C LYS A 50 12.08 24.39 -8.82
N ASP A 51 11.35 24.94 -9.77
CA ASP A 51 11.12 26.37 -9.88
C ASP A 51 10.26 26.84 -8.70
N THR A 52 10.94 27.32 -7.65
CA THR A 52 10.30 27.96 -6.49
C THR A 52 9.83 29.37 -6.82
N SER A 53 10.18 29.92 -8.00
CA SER A 53 9.75 31.26 -8.45
C SER A 53 8.23 31.36 -8.65
N ALA A 54 7.56 30.25 -8.92
CA ALA A 54 6.10 30.17 -9.08
C ALA A 54 5.30 30.30 -7.77
N ILE A 55 5.96 30.31 -6.61
CA ILE A 55 5.29 30.48 -5.31
C ILE A 55 5.26 31.97 -4.98
N LEU A 56 4.18 32.64 -5.37
CA LEU A 56 3.93 34.06 -5.06
C LEU A 56 3.90 34.28 -3.54
N GLY A 57 4.55 35.34 -3.06
CA GLY A 57 4.45 35.81 -1.65
C GLY A 57 5.52 35.25 -0.68
N LEU A 58 6.43 34.36 -1.08
CA LEU A 58 7.49 33.87 -0.20
C LEU A 58 8.61 34.91 0.01
N SER A 59 9.04 35.07 1.27
CA SER A 59 10.27 35.84 1.56
C SER A 59 11.51 35.15 0.97
N ALA A 60 12.56 35.93 0.68
CA ALA A 60 13.84 35.38 0.20
C ALA A 60 14.42 34.34 1.16
N LYS A 61 14.25 34.55 2.47
CA LYS A 61 14.66 33.61 3.54
C LYS A 61 13.90 32.30 3.47
N ASP A 62 12.58 32.34 3.27
CA ASP A 62 11.76 31.13 3.19
C ASP A 62 12.01 30.37 1.88
N LYS A 63 12.25 31.07 0.76
CA LYS A 63 12.69 30.45 -0.51
C LYS A 63 14.00 29.67 -0.32
N LEU A 64 15.02 30.31 0.26
CA LEU A 64 16.30 29.65 0.52
C LEU A 64 16.14 28.42 1.42
N ARG A 65 15.29 28.52 2.45
CA ARG A 65 15.00 27.41 3.35
C ARG A 65 14.29 26.24 2.63
N ILE A 66 13.34 26.55 1.76
CA ILE A 66 12.66 25.54 0.93
C ILE A 66 13.67 24.86 0.01
N ASP A 67 14.52 25.62 -0.68
CA ASP A 67 15.54 25.06 -1.59
C ASP A 67 16.51 24.14 -0.84
N THR A 68 16.97 24.57 0.34
CA THR A 68 17.81 23.73 1.22
C THR A 68 17.13 22.43 1.66
N ILE A 69 15.80 22.44 1.88
CA ILE A 69 15.06 21.23 2.21
C ILE A 69 14.92 20.36 0.97
N TYR A 70 14.61 20.92 -0.21
CA TYR A 70 14.50 20.17 -1.46
C TYR A 70 15.78 19.43 -1.82
N GLU A 71 16.95 20.03 -1.62
CA GLU A 71 18.24 19.39 -1.85
C GLU A 71 18.45 18.11 -1.03
N LYS A 72 17.77 18.02 0.14
CA LYS A 72 17.82 16.86 1.04
C LYS A 72 16.76 15.81 0.75
N ILE A 73 15.82 16.06 -0.16
CA ILE A 73 14.84 15.09 -0.63
C ILE A 73 15.45 14.38 -1.84
N VAL A 74 15.68 13.09 -1.71
CA VAL A 74 16.47 12.33 -2.70
C VAL A 74 15.60 11.39 -3.54
N PHE A 75 14.61 10.76 -2.93
CA PHE A 75 13.82 9.70 -3.54
C PHE A 75 12.35 10.06 -3.73
N LEU A 76 11.85 11.10 -3.03
CA LEU A 76 10.46 11.55 -3.13
C LEU A 76 10.34 12.67 -4.16
N SER A 77 9.59 12.43 -5.24
CA SER A 77 9.11 13.45 -6.17
C SER A 77 7.70 13.90 -5.75
N ASN A 78 7.58 15.17 -5.35
CA ASN A 78 6.31 15.82 -5.02
C ASN A 78 6.30 17.21 -5.68
N PRO A 79 6.19 17.27 -7.02
CA PRO A 79 6.42 18.49 -7.79
C PRO A 79 5.36 19.54 -7.50
N THR A 80 5.79 20.80 -7.46
CA THR A 80 4.86 21.93 -7.33
C THR A 80 4.30 22.30 -8.71
N SER A 81 2.98 22.37 -8.80
CA SER A 81 2.25 22.88 -9.96
C SER A 81 1.22 23.88 -9.48
N GLN A 82 1.19 25.09 -10.05
CA GLN A 82 0.28 26.17 -9.65
C GLN A 82 0.24 26.41 -8.12
N GLY A 83 1.41 26.38 -7.48
CA GLY A 83 1.54 26.58 -6.03
C GLY A 83 1.09 25.41 -5.15
N ARG A 84 0.71 24.27 -5.72
CA ARG A 84 0.26 23.07 -5.00
C ARG A 84 1.12 21.86 -5.34
N THR A 85 1.15 20.88 -4.44
CA THR A 85 1.78 19.58 -4.69
C THR A 85 0.77 18.44 -4.54
N PRO A 86 1.04 17.27 -5.15
CA PRO A 86 0.17 16.09 -5.03
C PRO A 86 -0.15 15.68 -3.58
N LEU A 87 0.73 15.95 -2.61
CA LEU A 87 0.55 15.57 -1.20
C LEU A 87 -0.10 16.67 -0.34
N ASP A 88 -0.42 17.84 -0.86
CA ASP A 88 -0.94 18.95 -0.08
C ASP A 88 -2.25 18.61 0.66
N ALA A 89 -3.16 17.85 0.04
CA ALA A 89 -4.41 17.45 0.67
C ALA A 89 -4.16 16.52 1.89
N PHE A 90 -3.19 15.62 1.80
CA PHE A 90 -2.76 14.81 2.93
C PHE A 90 -2.06 15.65 3.99
N PHE A 91 -1.17 16.55 3.61
CA PHE A 91 -0.47 17.40 4.58
C PHE A 91 -1.42 18.33 5.34
N ALA A 92 -2.47 18.80 4.70
CA ALA A 92 -3.50 19.63 5.34
C ALA A 92 -4.26 18.91 6.46
N CYS A 93 -4.36 17.57 6.43
CA CYS A 93 -5.03 16.83 7.48
C CYS A 93 -4.13 16.61 8.72
N LEU A 94 -2.79 16.64 8.55
CA LEU A 94 -1.84 16.37 9.63
C LEU A 94 -1.95 17.39 10.79
N ASP A 95 -2.36 18.60 10.49
CA ASP A 95 -2.59 19.64 11.51
C ASP A 95 -3.87 19.37 12.34
N LYS A 96 -4.75 18.48 11.89
CA LYS A 96 -6.07 18.18 12.48
C LYS A 96 -6.14 16.81 13.18
N THR A 97 -5.02 16.10 13.24
CA THR A 97 -4.98 14.73 13.78
C THR A 97 -5.28 14.63 15.27
N LYS A 98 -5.20 15.74 16.01
CA LYS A 98 -5.58 15.78 17.44
C LYS A 98 -7.08 15.62 17.65
N ASP A 99 -7.88 16.08 16.68
CA ASP A 99 -9.34 16.16 16.78
C ASP A 99 -10.07 15.20 15.83
N SER A 100 -9.34 14.62 14.89
CA SER A 100 -9.93 13.77 13.85
C SER A 100 -9.04 12.59 13.54
N LEU A 101 -9.69 11.47 13.15
CA LEU A 101 -9.02 10.29 12.62
C LEU A 101 -8.99 10.36 11.09
N PHE A 102 -7.83 10.05 10.49
CA PHE A 102 -7.63 10.00 9.06
C PHE A 102 -6.99 8.69 8.66
N HIS A 103 -7.45 8.12 7.53
CA HIS A 103 -6.95 6.88 6.98
C HIS A 103 -6.04 7.09 5.78
N ILE A 104 -5.05 6.20 5.66
CA ILE A 104 -4.14 6.04 4.55
C ILE A 104 -4.36 4.64 4.00
N TRP A 105 -4.83 4.51 2.76
CA TRP A 105 -4.95 3.21 2.10
C TRP A 105 -3.64 2.86 1.43
N PHE A 106 -3.04 1.75 1.80
CA PHE A 106 -1.78 1.31 1.25
C PHE A 106 -1.98 0.02 0.45
N TYR A 107 -2.03 0.15 -0.87
CA TYR A 107 -2.16 -0.97 -1.80
C TYR A 107 -0.79 -1.51 -2.21
N GLY A 108 -0.67 -2.82 -2.30
CA GLY A 108 0.54 -3.48 -2.75
C GLY A 108 0.37 -5.00 -2.87
N ASP A 109 1.50 -5.64 -3.05
CA ASP A 109 1.62 -7.08 -3.25
C ASP A 109 2.19 -7.79 -1.99
N SER A 110 2.98 -8.86 -2.19
CA SER A 110 3.66 -9.58 -1.10
C SER A 110 4.66 -8.74 -0.31
N GLN A 111 5.07 -7.57 -0.80
CA GLN A 111 5.96 -6.67 -0.07
C GLN A 111 5.32 -6.10 1.20
N ILE A 112 3.99 -5.89 1.15
CA ILE A 112 3.25 -5.35 2.30
C ILE A 112 2.31 -6.36 2.96
N GLU A 113 2.04 -7.51 2.33
CA GLU A 113 1.19 -8.56 2.89
C GLU A 113 1.61 -8.93 4.33
N GLY A 114 0.65 -9.20 5.21
CA GLY A 114 0.93 -9.48 6.62
C GLY A 114 1.45 -8.28 7.40
N ASP A 115 1.07 -7.07 6.99
CA ASP A 115 1.45 -5.80 7.60
C ASP A 115 2.96 -5.47 7.54
N ARG A 116 3.68 -6.07 6.59
CA ARG A 116 5.07 -5.70 6.29
C ARG A 116 5.12 -4.25 5.85
N ILE A 117 6.22 -3.56 6.05
CA ILE A 117 6.40 -2.14 5.69
C ILE A 117 5.34 -1.22 6.32
N THR A 118 4.05 -1.49 6.10
CA THR A 118 2.93 -0.66 6.57
C THR A 118 2.92 -0.52 8.09
N GLN A 119 3.29 -1.56 8.82
CA GLN A 119 3.43 -1.52 10.27
C GLN A 119 4.51 -0.54 10.71
N ASP A 120 5.71 -0.61 10.11
CA ASP A 120 6.81 0.29 10.48
C ASP A 120 6.46 1.75 10.15
N LEU A 121 5.85 1.99 8.99
CA LEU A 121 5.38 3.33 8.60
C LEU A 121 4.27 3.83 9.53
N ARG A 122 3.32 2.98 9.90
CA ARG A 122 2.23 3.31 10.83
C ARG A 122 2.76 3.73 12.18
N ILE A 123 3.71 2.99 12.75
CA ILE A 123 4.35 3.32 14.03
C ILE A 123 5.00 4.71 14.00
N LEU A 124 5.72 5.04 12.93
CA LEU A 124 6.36 6.34 12.76
C LEU A 124 5.33 7.48 12.66
N LEU A 125 4.27 7.27 11.88
CA LEU A 125 3.20 8.25 11.69
C LEU A 125 2.40 8.45 12.98
N GLN A 126 1.98 7.37 13.64
CA GLN A 126 1.21 7.44 14.89
C GLN A 126 2.02 8.03 16.04
N LYS A 127 3.31 7.73 16.12
CA LYS A 127 4.21 8.37 17.11
C LYS A 127 4.26 9.90 16.94
N LYS A 128 4.20 10.40 15.71
CA LYS A 128 4.32 11.84 15.42
C LYS A 128 2.99 12.56 15.45
N PHE A 129 1.93 11.95 14.96
CA PHE A 129 0.63 12.60 14.71
C PHE A 129 -0.51 12.03 15.53
N GLY A 130 -0.24 11.08 16.42
CA GLY A 130 -1.28 10.38 17.17
C GLY A 130 -1.94 9.28 16.36
N GLY A 131 -2.81 8.56 17.02
CA GLY A 131 -3.49 7.37 16.48
C GLY A 131 -3.07 6.10 17.22
N ASN A 132 -3.88 5.08 17.07
CA ASN A 132 -3.59 3.73 17.54
C ASN A 132 -4.36 2.70 16.69
N GLY A 133 -4.02 1.43 16.82
CA GLY A 133 -4.62 0.34 16.05
C GLY A 133 -4.03 0.21 14.65
N GLN A 134 -4.48 -0.81 13.94
CA GLN A 134 -3.91 -1.24 12.65
C GLN A 134 -4.69 -0.77 11.42
N GLY A 135 -5.90 -0.21 11.61
CA GLY A 135 -6.83 0.03 10.51
C GLY A 135 -7.50 -1.26 10.04
N ILE A 136 -7.61 -1.44 8.72
CA ILE A 136 -8.25 -2.64 8.15
C ILE A 136 -7.42 -3.90 8.40
N VAL A 137 -8.06 -4.95 8.92
CA VAL A 137 -7.47 -6.27 9.16
C VAL A 137 -8.38 -7.33 8.54
N PRO A 138 -7.85 -8.28 7.77
CA PRO A 138 -8.63 -9.37 7.22
C PRO A 138 -9.13 -10.33 8.33
N PHE A 139 -10.23 -11.03 8.08
CA PHE A 139 -10.72 -12.08 8.99
C PHE A 139 -9.82 -13.30 9.04
N ASN A 140 -9.13 -13.58 7.94
CA ASN A 140 -8.08 -14.59 7.82
C ASN A 140 -7.06 -14.14 6.78
N ASP A 141 -5.84 -14.57 6.96
CA ASP A 141 -4.77 -14.36 5.99
C ASP A 141 -3.78 -15.52 6.01
N ILE A 142 -3.08 -15.72 4.86
CA ILE A 142 -2.00 -16.70 4.75
C ILE A 142 -0.76 -16.17 5.48
N ALA A 143 -0.54 -14.87 5.44
CA ALA A 143 0.58 -14.23 6.13
C ALA A 143 0.18 -13.87 7.57
N SER A 144 1.00 -14.27 8.52
CA SER A 144 0.84 -13.87 9.92
C SER A 144 1.12 -12.38 10.09
N TYR A 145 0.24 -11.68 10.75
CA TYR A 145 0.46 -10.31 11.22
C TYR A 145 1.36 -10.35 12.46
N ARG A 146 2.19 -9.31 12.61
CA ARG A 146 3.15 -9.25 13.74
C ARG A 146 2.54 -8.76 15.04
N ASN A 147 1.39 -8.15 14.96
CA ASN A 147 0.79 -7.35 16.02
C ASN A 147 -0.65 -7.78 16.37
N ILE A 148 -1.23 -8.66 15.58
CA ILE A 148 -2.56 -9.24 15.83
C ILE A 148 -2.60 -10.68 15.33
N ASP A 149 -3.21 -11.54 16.09
CA ASP A 149 -3.55 -12.89 15.67
C ASP A 149 -4.99 -12.91 15.18
N VAL A 150 -5.22 -13.40 13.98
CA VAL A 150 -6.57 -13.54 13.41
C VAL A 150 -6.81 -15.00 13.08
N SER A 151 -7.93 -15.51 13.52
CA SER A 151 -8.40 -16.83 13.17
C SER A 151 -9.86 -16.79 12.76
N SER A 152 -10.26 -17.71 11.91
CA SER A 152 -11.64 -17.85 11.45
C SER A 152 -11.98 -19.31 11.24
N ASN A 153 -13.26 -19.64 11.39
CA ASN A 153 -13.81 -20.94 11.09
C ASN A 153 -14.87 -20.80 9.98
N GLY A 154 -14.72 -21.57 8.91
CA GLY A 154 -15.71 -21.68 7.82
C GLY A 154 -15.67 -20.56 6.76
N ILE A 155 -15.03 -19.43 7.01
CA ILE A 155 -15.10 -18.22 6.18
C ILE A 155 -14.30 -18.35 4.89
N ILE A 156 -14.91 -18.01 3.74
CA ILE A 156 -14.28 -18.01 2.43
C ILE A 156 -13.88 -16.57 2.03
N LYS A 157 -12.57 -16.35 1.83
CA LYS A 157 -12.00 -15.08 1.37
C LYS A 157 -11.94 -15.05 -0.15
N TYR A 158 -12.51 -14.02 -0.75
CA TYR A 158 -12.33 -13.65 -2.16
C TYR A 158 -11.51 -12.38 -2.25
N ASN A 159 -10.71 -12.26 -3.29
CA ASN A 159 -9.96 -11.03 -3.58
C ASN A 159 -9.99 -10.68 -5.07
N VAL A 160 -9.74 -9.42 -5.39
CA VAL A 160 -9.79 -8.86 -6.75
C VAL A 160 -8.79 -9.50 -7.73
N PHE A 161 -7.74 -10.14 -7.23
CA PHE A 161 -6.71 -10.77 -8.06
C PHE A 161 -7.12 -12.17 -8.53
N THR A 162 -7.54 -13.04 -7.61
CA THR A 162 -7.82 -14.45 -7.92
C THR A 162 -9.28 -14.70 -8.31
N ASN A 163 -10.20 -13.84 -7.90
CA ASN A 163 -11.65 -14.04 -8.05
C ASN A 163 -12.29 -12.98 -8.95
N ARG A 164 -11.75 -12.76 -10.14
CA ARG A 164 -12.13 -11.67 -11.08
C ARG A 164 -13.61 -11.63 -11.48
N LYS A 165 -14.31 -12.76 -11.43
CA LYS A 165 -15.76 -12.85 -11.74
C LYS A 165 -16.63 -12.35 -10.59
N ILE A 166 -16.12 -12.32 -9.37
CA ILE A 166 -16.83 -11.82 -8.20
C ILE A 166 -16.90 -10.29 -8.25
N LYS A 167 -18.02 -9.73 -7.79
CA LYS A 167 -18.26 -8.30 -7.71
C LYS A 167 -18.53 -7.87 -6.27
N GLY A 168 -18.52 -6.58 -5.99
CA GLY A 168 -18.84 -6.02 -4.68
C GLY A 168 -17.72 -6.21 -3.67
N PHE A 169 -16.46 -6.05 -4.10
CA PHE A 169 -15.31 -5.99 -3.20
C PHE A 169 -15.31 -4.66 -2.42
N GLY A 170 -14.81 -4.70 -1.18
CA GLY A 170 -14.49 -3.49 -0.43
C GLY A 170 -13.33 -2.70 -1.06
N PHE A 171 -13.05 -1.51 -0.53
CA PHE A 171 -11.91 -0.71 -0.99
C PHE A 171 -10.58 -1.49 -0.92
N ASN A 172 -10.43 -2.35 0.07
CA ASN A 172 -9.25 -3.20 0.28
C ASN A 172 -9.11 -4.36 -0.73
N GLY A 173 -10.04 -4.47 -1.69
CA GLY A 173 -10.02 -5.53 -2.70
C GLY A 173 -10.42 -6.91 -2.17
N ILE A 174 -11.03 -6.98 -1.00
CA ILE A 174 -11.44 -8.22 -0.32
C ILE A 174 -12.96 -8.26 -0.16
N LYS A 175 -13.50 -9.48 -0.22
CA LYS A 175 -14.89 -9.82 0.13
C LYS A 175 -14.92 -11.18 0.79
N TYR A 176 -15.69 -11.31 1.84
CA TYR A 176 -15.91 -12.58 2.53
C TYR A 176 -17.30 -13.13 2.24
N LYS A 177 -17.35 -14.42 1.95
CA LYS A 177 -18.59 -15.22 2.02
C LYS A 177 -18.62 -15.92 3.37
N ILE A 178 -19.68 -15.68 4.10
CA ILE A 178 -19.93 -16.19 5.45
C ILE A 178 -21.15 -17.09 5.43
N GLN A 179 -21.13 -18.15 6.22
CA GLN A 179 -22.24 -19.05 6.44
C GLN A 179 -22.72 -18.96 7.89
N VAL A 180 -23.96 -19.37 8.15
CA VAL A 180 -24.48 -19.45 9.52
C VAL A 180 -23.61 -20.40 10.34
N GLY A 181 -23.19 -19.94 11.52
CA GLY A 181 -22.30 -20.69 12.40
C GLY A 181 -20.82 -20.39 12.21
N ASP A 182 -20.44 -19.68 11.14
CA ASP A 182 -19.06 -19.20 11.00
C ASP A 182 -18.70 -18.23 12.12
N SER A 183 -17.41 -18.16 12.44
CA SER A 183 -16.91 -17.25 13.47
C SER A 183 -15.52 -16.73 13.15
N ILE A 184 -15.21 -15.57 13.74
CA ILE A 184 -13.92 -14.88 13.61
C ILE A 184 -13.43 -14.44 14.99
N LEU A 185 -12.12 -14.44 15.16
CA LEU A 185 -11.47 -14.21 16.45
C LEU A 185 -10.22 -13.32 16.24
N PRO A 186 -10.33 -12.01 16.39
CA PRO A 186 -9.18 -11.13 16.45
C PRO A 186 -8.63 -11.08 17.88
N GLU A 187 -7.36 -11.39 18.04
CA GLU A 187 -6.66 -11.31 19.32
C GLU A 187 -5.50 -10.32 19.20
N SER A 188 -5.42 -9.39 20.13
CA SER A 188 -4.27 -8.48 20.19
C SER A 188 -3.03 -9.25 20.66
N ASN A 189 -1.98 -9.28 19.85
CA ASN A 189 -0.70 -9.86 20.24
C ASN A 189 0.11 -8.85 21.06
N LEU A 190 -0.27 -8.67 22.32
CA LEU A 190 0.40 -7.74 23.25
C LEU A 190 1.83 -8.15 23.60
N LYS A 191 2.25 -9.39 23.32
CA LYS A 191 3.64 -9.83 23.49
C LYS A 191 4.55 -9.40 22.35
N SER A 192 3.96 -9.04 21.21
CA SER A 192 4.72 -8.49 20.10
C SER A 192 5.27 -7.11 20.45
N PRO A 193 6.55 -6.80 20.18
CA PRO A 193 7.06 -5.43 20.29
C PRO A 193 6.34 -4.44 19.37
N TYR A 194 5.53 -4.94 18.46
CA TYR A 194 4.70 -4.21 17.51
C TYR A 194 3.23 -4.17 17.92
N GLY A 195 2.88 -4.78 19.06
CA GLY A 195 1.50 -4.80 19.57
C GLY A 195 0.98 -3.39 19.76
N LEU A 196 0.06 -2.97 18.90
CA LEU A 196 -0.59 -1.67 19.00
C LEU A 196 -1.87 -1.84 19.80
N LYS A 197 -2.03 -1.01 20.82
CA LYS A 197 -3.32 -0.86 21.47
C LYS A 197 -4.29 -0.22 20.49
N PHE A 198 -5.52 -0.65 20.51
CA PHE A 198 -6.63 0.01 19.83
C PHE A 198 -7.80 0.10 20.81
N SER A 199 -8.65 1.09 20.62
CA SER A 199 -9.76 1.34 21.55
C SER A 199 -11.11 1.04 20.96
N ARG A 200 -11.18 0.83 19.62
CA ARG A 200 -12.42 0.55 18.89
C ARG A 200 -12.22 -0.58 17.90
N VAL A 201 -13.19 -1.48 17.89
CA VAL A 201 -13.27 -2.59 16.93
C VAL A 201 -14.56 -2.45 16.15
N TYR A 202 -14.42 -2.26 14.86
CA TYR A 202 -15.54 -2.24 13.94
C TYR A 202 -15.55 -3.49 13.06
N LEU A 203 -16.72 -3.95 12.74
CA LEU A 203 -16.96 -4.88 11.66
C LEU A 203 -17.23 -4.06 10.40
N PHE A 204 -16.45 -4.29 9.35
CA PHE A 204 -16.58 -3.59 8.08
C PHE A 204 -17.32 -4.47 7.07
N HIS A 205 -18.43 -3.96 6.55
CA HIS A 205 -19.38 -4.73 5.75
C HIS A 205 -20.09 -3.86 4.71
N GLU A 206 -20.81 -4.50 3.80
CA GLU A 206 -21.77 -3.84 2.92
C GLU A 206 -22.94 -3.30 3.75
N THR A 207 -23.61 -2.26 3.25
CA THR A 207 -24.78 -1.71 3.94
C THR A 207 -25.82 -2.80 4.17
N ASP A 208 -26.14 -3.04 5.42
CA ASP A 208 -27.22 -3.94 5.85
C ASP A 208 -27.83 -3.40 7.13
N ASP A 209 -29.11 -3.07 7.09
CA ASP A 209 -29.85 -2.58 8.25
C ASP A 209 -30.70 -3.69 8.91
N LYS A 210 -30.57 -4.94 8.45
CA LYS A 210 -31.34 -6.09 8.92
C LYS A 210 -30.50 -7.22 9.49
N GLY A 211 -29.18 -7.21 9.20
CA GLY A 211 -28.24 -8.21 9.68
C GLY A 211 -27.89 -8.01 11.16
N SER A 212 -27.44 -9.06 11.80
CA SER A 212 -26.89 -9.02 13.15
C SER A 212 -25.73 -10.00 13.31
N VAL A 213 -24.85 -9.71 14.27
CA VAL A 213 -23.76 -10.58 14.69
C VAL A 213 -23.84 -10.82 16.19
N SER A 214 -23.46 -12.01 16.64
CA SER A 214 -23.29 -12.33 18.05
C SER A 214 -21.84 -12.07 18.44
N VAL A 215 -21.61 -11.30 19.50
CA VAL A 215 -20.29 -10.91 19.97
C VAL A 215 -20.10 -11.38 21.41
N ASN A 216 -19.00 -12.12 21.63
CA ASN A 216 -18.52 -12.50 22.95
C ASN A 216 -17.17 -11.85 23.20
N ILE A 217 -17.03 -11.15 24.32
CA ILE A 217 -15.82 -10.42 24.71
C ILE A 217 -15.30 -10.99 26.01
N ASP A 218 -14.03 -11.41 26.04
CA ASP A 218 -13.36 -11.94 27.22
C ASP A 218 -14.20 -13.01 27.98
N LYS A 219 -14.86 -13.86 27.19
CA LYS A 219 -15.77 -14.93 27.69
C LYS A 219 -17.00 -14.43 28.48
N GLN A 220 -17.32 -13.13 28.36
CA GLN A 220 -18.59 -12.59 28.87
C GLN A 220 -19.78 -13.19 28.10
N PRO A 221 -21.01 -13.07 28.61
CA PRO A 221 -22.22 -13.52 27.87
C PRO A 221 -22.26 -12.91 26.46
N GLU A 222 -22.70 -13.72 25.50
CA GLU A 222 -22.89 -13.25 24.12
C GLU A 222 -23.95 -12.15 24.07
N ARG A 223 -23.70 -11.16 23.23
CA ARG A 223 -24.67 -10.10 22.92
C ARG A 223 -24.89 -10.00 21.44
N LEU A 224 -26.12 -9.81 21.02
CA LEU A 224 -26.50 -9.57 19.64
C LEU A 224 -26.31 -8.09 19.31
N ILE A 225 -25.61 -7.80 18.22
CA ILE A 225 -25.39 -6.43 17.70
C ILE A 225 -25.99 -6.35 16.30
N THR A 226 -26.95 -5.44 16.11
CA THR A 226 -27.52 -5.15 14.79
C THR A 226 -26.49 -4.40 13.94
N LEU A 227 -26.33 -4.83 12.69
CA LEU A 227 -25.47 -4.16 11.72
C LEU A 227 -26.11 -2.83 11.31
N THR A 228 -25.28 -1.80 11.19
CA THR A 228 -25.71 -0.45 10.79
C THR A 228 -24.73 0.17 9.78
N GLY A 229 -25.25 0.76 8.72
CA GLY A 229 -24.45 1.41 7.71
C GLY A 229 -23.45 0.47 7.03
N ASN A 230 -22.20 0.89 6.91
CA ASN A 230 -21.10 0.09 6.30
C ASN A 230 -20.03 -0.33 7.30
N ARG A 231 -20.08 0.18 8.51
CA ARG A 231 -19.26 -0.30 9.63
C ARG A 231 -20.06 -0.24 10.92
N THR A 232 -19.99 -1.31 11.67
CA THR A 232 -20.68 -1.44 12.95
C THR A 232 -19.67 -1.55 14.06
N LEU A 233 -19.77 -0.68 15.06
CA LEU A 233 -18.96 -0.75 16.28
C LEU A 233 -19.36 -1.99 17.07
N ILE A 234 -18.44 -2.94 17.24
CA ILE A 234 -18.70 -4.17 18.01
C ILE A 234 -18.09 -4.10 19.41
N HIS A 235 -17.06 -3.30 19.62
CA HIS A 235 -16.47 -3.05 20.92
C HIS A 235 -15.74 -1.71 21.01
N GLU A 236 -15.82 -1.09 22.18
CA GLU A 236 -14.98 0.04 22.58
C GLU A 236 -14.40 -0.21 23.97
N GLY A 237 -13.09 -0.04 24.14
CA GLY A 237 -12.36 -0.29 25.36
C GLY A 237 -11.27 -1.35 25.23
N ASN A 238 -10.70 -1.74 26.37
CA ASN A 238 -9.71 -2.81 26.44
C ASN A 238 -10.40 -4.18 26.39
N TYR A 239 -9.74 -5.14 25.75
CA TYR A 239 -10.15 -6.55 25.74
C TYR A 239 -8.92 -7.44 25.51
N SER A 240 -9.06 -8.73 25.85
CA SER A 240 -8.07 -9.76 25.52
C SER A 240 -8.49 -10.53 24.27
N GLN A 241 -9.79 -10.85 24.17
CA GLN A 241 -10.33 -11.64 23.08
C GLN A 241 -11.73 -11.16 22.68
N ILE A 242 -12.00 -11.09 21.39
CA ILE A 242 -13.35 -10.86 20.84
C ILE A 242 -13.67 -12.01 19.89
N LYS A 243 -14.75 -12.74 20.15
CA LYS A 243 -15.32 -13.71 19.20
C LYS A 243 -16.55 -13.11 18.56
N VAL A 244 -16.61 -13.10 17.23
CA VAL A 244 -17.80 -12.70 16.48
C VAL A 244 -18.33 -13.91 15.74
N SER A 245 -19.59 -14.22 15.96
CA SER A 245 -20.32 -15.31 15.31
C SER A 245 -21.43 -14.74 14.43
N PHE A 246 -21.73 -15.41 13.33
CA PHE A 246 -22.66 -14.96 12.32
C PHE A 246 -23.93 -15.82 12.34
N PRO A 247 -24.98 -15.40 13.06
CA PRO A 247 -26.25 -16.13 13.11
C PRO A 247 -27.07 -15.99 11.81
N MET A 248 -26.75 -14.98 10.98
CA MET A 248 -27.43 -14.69 9.71
C MET A 248 -26.40 -14.31 8.65
N THR A 249 -26.70 -14.56 7.37
CA THR A 249 -25.81 -14.34 6.23
C THR A 249 -26.44 -13.45 5.17
N SER A 250 -26.80 -12.23 5.53
CA SER A 250 -27.51 -11.33 4.61
C SER A 250 -26.61 -10.35 3.88
N THR A 251 -25.35 -10.17 4.29
CA THR A 251 -24.46 -9.13 3.76
C THR A 251 -23.06 -9.63 3.41
N SER A 252 -22.31 -8.81 2.71
CA SER A 252 -20.90 -9.03 2.40
C SER A 252 -20.04 -8.35 3.44
N TYR A 253 -18.96 -9.00 3.84
CA TYR A 253 -18.00 -8.46 4.81
C TYR A 253 -16.66 -8.22 4.15
N TYR A 254 -15.89 -7.28 4.68
CA TYR A 254 -14.60 -6.82 4.13
C TYR A 254 -13.45 -6.93 5.11
N GLY A 255 -13.70 -7.12 6.40
CA GLY A 255 -12.71 -7.27 7.45
C GLY A 255 -13.11 -6.57 8.75
N TYR A 256 -12.14 -6.47 9.67
CA TYR A 256 -12.22 -5.60 10.83
C TYR A 256 -11.61 -4.24 10.54
N ILE A 257 -11.99 -3.21 11.31
CA ILE A 257 -11.24 -1.98 11.45
C ILE A 257 -10.90 -1.82 12.92
N LEU A 258 -9.60 -1.76 13.20
CA LEU A 258 -9.05 -1.60 14.55
C LEU A 258 -8.41 -0.21 14.62
N GLU A 259 -9.03 0.70 15.37
CA GLU A 259 -8.65 2.10 15.35
C GLU A 259 -8.76 2.80 16.71
N GLY A 260 -8.22 3.99 16.79
CA GLY A 260 -8.43 4.93 17.89
C GLY A 260 -9.53 5.93 17.60
N GLN A 261 -9.59 6.98 18.40
CA GLN A 261 -10.57 8.05 18.25
C GLN A 261 -10.09 9.15 17.28
N ASN A 262 -8.79 9.38 17.22
CA ASN A 262 -8.14 10.44 16.45
C ASN A 262 -6.75 9.98 15.96
N GLY A 263 -6.07 10.82 15.18
CA GLY A 263 -4.74 10.54 14.66
C GLY A 263 -4.73 9.98 13.25
N LEU A 264 -3.77 9.08 12.97
CA LEU A 264 -3.58 8.45 11.67
C LEU A 264 -3.75 6.93 11.75
N GLN A 265 -4.35 6.38 10.69
CA GLN A 265 -4.39 4.96 10.40
C GLN A 265 -3.69 4.65 9.08
N VAL A 266 -3.00 3.51 9.01
CA VAL A 266 -2.48 2.96 7.75
C VAL A 266 -3.14 1.61 7.52
N ASP A 267 -4.04 1.58 6.56
CA ASP A 267 -4.78 0.39 6.18
C ASP A 267 -3.95 -0.44 5.19
N ASN A 268 -3.60 -1.65 5.58
CA ASN A 268 -2.88 -2.57 4.71
C ASN A 268 -3.84 -3.26 3.74
N CYS A 269 -3.68 -2.98 2.44
CA CYS A 269 -4.45 -3.57 1.35
C CYS A 269 -3.56 -4.47 0.48
N GLY A 270 -2.65 -5.21 1.09
CA GLY A 270 -1.72 -6.12 0.42
C GLY A 270 -2.40 -7.39 -0.07
N ILE A 271 -2.16 -7.76 -1.34
CA ILE A 271 -2.63 -9.03 -1.92
C ILE A 271 -1.44 -9.68 -2.63
N ARG A 272 -1.00 -10.84 -2.14
CA ARG A 272 0.14 -11.59 -2.69
C ARG A 272 0.00 -11.83 -4.19
N GLY A 273 1.09 -11.60 -4.94
CA GLY A 273 1.15 -11.81 -6.38
C GLY A 273 0.37 -10.78 -7.21
N HIS A 274 -0.32 -9.83 -6.59
CA HIS A 274 -1.13 -8.84 -7.28
C HIS A 274 -0.26 -7.78 -7.95
N SER A 275 -0.60 -7.41 -9.18
CA SER A 275 0.10 -6.38 -9.97
C SER A 275 -0.70 -5.08 -10.12
N GLY A 276 -1.76 -4.89 -9.33
CA GLY A 276 -2.60 -3.69 -9.34
C GLY A 276 -3.79 -3.74 -10.30
N ASP A 277 -3.77 -4.60 -11.31
CA ASP A 277 -4.81 -4.68 -12.34
C ASP A 277 -6.20 -5.05 -11.81
N GLY A 278 -6.28 -5.90 -10.78
CA GLY A 278 -7.54 -6.26 -10.12
C GLY A 278 -8.28 -5.07 -9.49
N LEU A 279 -7.57 -4.01 -9.13
CA LEU A 279 -8.15 -2.80 -8.55
C LEU A 279 -9.11 -2.05 -9.50
N PHE A 280 -9.02 -2.30 -10.80
CA PHE A 280 -10.00 -1.79 -11.76
C PHE A 280 -11.42 -2.33 -11.52
N SER A 281 -11.58 -3.48 -10.86
CA SER A 281 -12.88 -4.08 -10.56
C SER A 281 -13.62 -3.43 -9.38
N ILE A 282 -12.93 -2.62 -8.56
CA ILE A 282 -13.54 -1.84 -7.48
C ILE A 282 -14.22 -0.63 -8.11
N SER A 283 -15.53 -0.50 -7.90
CA SER A 283 -16.29 0.62 -8.49
C SER A 283 -15.94 1.95 -7.85
N ASP A 284 -16.08 3.03 -8.63
CA ASP A 284 -15.82 4.39 -8.14
C ASP A 284 -16.75 4.75 -6.97
N ASN A 285 -18.00 4.28 -7.00
CA ASN A 285 -18.95 4.48 -5.90
C ASN A 285 -18.46 3.82 -4.59
N VAL A 286 -17.90 2.60 -4.65
CA VAL A 286 -17.31 1.95 -3.47
C VAL A 286 -16.12 2.74 -2.95
N LEU A 287 -15.22 3.17 -3.84
CA LEU A 287 -14.07 3.99 -3.46
C LEU A 287 -14.50 5.29 -2.77
N GLN A 288 -15.45 6.03 -3.36
CA GLN A 288 -15.97 7.29 -2.81
C GLN A 288 -16.65 7.09 -1.45
N LYS A 289 -17.55 6.10 -1.36
CA LYS A 289 -18.31 5.80 -0.14
C LYS A 289 -17.38 5.41 1.01
N HIS A 290 -16.42 4.52 0.74
CA HIS A 290 -15.50 4.05 1.78
C HIS A 290 -14.47 5.11 2.15
N ALA A 291 -14.01 5.93 1.20
CA ALA A 291 -13.11 7.04 1.49
C ALA A 291 -13.77 8.11 2.37
N ALA A 292 -15.03 8.42 2.12
CA ALA A 292 -15.81 9.34 2.97
C ALA A 292 -16.02 8.75 4.37
N LEU A 293 -16.41 7.46 4.46
CA LEU A 293 -16.65 6.76 5.72
C LEU A 293 -15.41 6.72 6.63
N LEU A 294 -14.24 6.47 6.03
CA LEU A 294 -12.95 6.34 6.73
C LEU A 294 -12.15 7.64 6.76
N ASN A 295 -12.71 8.73 6.26
CA ASN A 295 -12.01 10.02 6.16
C ASN A 295 -10.61 9.87 5.54
N THR A 296 -10.50 9.13 4.43
CA THR A 296 -9.25 8.79 3.76
C THR A 296 -8.63 10.03 3.13
N LYS A 297 -7.33 10.25 3.35
CA LYS A 297 -6.59 11.43 2.87
C LYS A 297 -5.39 11.09 2.00
N LEU A 298 -4.94 9.85 2.02
CA LEU A 298 -3.83 9.39 1.19
C LEU A 298 -4.12 7.98 0.67
N VAL A 299 -3.87 7.77 -0.61
CA VAL A 299 -3.77 6.45 -1.23
C VAL A 299 -2.32 6.23 -1.63
N VAL A 300 -1.74 5.10 -1.25
CA VAL A 300 -0.39 4.68 -1.63
C VAL A 300 -0.50 3.45 -2.52
N PHE A 301 0.23 3.45 -3.63
CA PHE A 301 0.41 2.28 -4.50
C PHE A 301 1.87 1.85 -4.47
N GLN A 302 2.15 0.64 -4.04
CA GLN A 302 3.47 0.01 -4.10
C GLN A 302 3.38 -1.27 -4.93
N TYR A 303 3.67 -1.15 -6.21
CA TYR A 303 3.64 -2.24 -7.18
C TYR A 303 4.87 -2.21 -8.08
N GLY A 304 5.07 -3.28 -8.83
CA GLY A 304 6.08 -3.36 -9.85
C GLY A 304 6.94 -4.62 -9.76
N ASN A 305 7.23 -5.11 -8.57
CA ASN A 305 8.08 -6.29 -8.39
C ASN A 305 7.56 -7.51 -9.18
N ASN A 306 6.25 -7.75 -9.18
CA ASN A 306 5.66 -8.85 -9.95
C ASN A 306 5.73 -8.68 -11.47
N ALA A 307 6.00 -7.49 -11.98
CA ALA A 307 6.13 -7.22 -13.42
C ALA A 307 7.60 -7.27 -13.90
N ILE A 308 8.55 -6.84 -13.06
CA ILE A 308 9.97 -6.70 -13.42
C ILE A 308 10.57 -7.94 -14.12
N PRO A 309 10.37 -9.20 -13.64
CA PRO A 309 10.95 -10.38 -14.29
C PRO A 309 10.46 -10.62 -15.74
N TYR A 310 9.32 -10.05 -16.09
CA TYR A 310 8.66 -10.26 -17.38
C TYR A 310 8.90 -9.11 -18.37
N ILE A 311 9.52 -8.01 -17.96
CA ILE A 311 9.83 -6.88 -18.83
C ILE A 311 11.02 -7.23 -19.71
N LYS A 312 10.80 -7.20 -21.05
CA LYS A 312 11.76 -7.67 -22.06
C LYS A 312 12.43 -6.53 -22.85
N SER A 313 11.87 -5.32 -22.78
CA SER A 313 12.37 -4.16 -23.52
C SER A 313 11.91 -2.85 -22.84
N GLU A 314 12.51 -1.73 -23.21
CA GLU A 314 12.08 -0.39 -22.79
C GLU A 314 10.64 -0.10 -23.25
N SER A 315 10.29 -0.49 -24.49
CA SER A 315 8.93 -0.33 -25.00
C SER A 315 7.90 -1.15 -24.20
N HIS A 316 8.27 -2.35 -23.73
CA HIS A 316 7.41 -3.15 -22.87
C HIS A 316 7.27 -2.50 -21.48
N ALA A 317 8.35 -1.95 -20.91
CA ALA A 317 8.29 -1.18 -19.68
C ALA A 317 7.32 0.01 -19.79
N ALA A 318 7.38 0.76 -20.91
CA ALA A 318 6.49 1.87 -21.20
C ALA A 318 5.01 1.43 -21.32
N GLN A 319 4.74 0.27 -21.95
CA GLN A 319 3.39 -0.29 -22.03
C GLN A 319 2.83 -0.61 -20.63
N VAL A 320 3.60 -1.29 -19.80
CA VAL A 320 3.20 -1.61 -18.42
C VAL A 320 3.02 -0.33 -17.59
N GLY A 321 3.92 0.64 -17.74
CA GLY A 321 3.79 1.96 -17.11
C GLY A 321 2.49 2.68 -17.50
N ASN A 322 2.06 2.55 -18.77
CA ASN A 322 0.80 3.14 -19.22
C ASN A 322 -0.44 2.44 -18.60
N GLU A 323 -0.41 1.15 -18.30
CA GLU A 323 -1.50 0.50 -17.55
C GLU A 323 -1.58 1.04 -16.11
N PHE A 324 -0.44 1.26 -15.45
CA PHE A 324 -0.42 1.92 -14.15
C PHE A 324 -0.93 3.38 -14.22
N TYR A 325 -0.59 4.12 -15.26
CA TYR A 325 -1.17 5.45 -15.50
C TYR A 325 -2.69 5.42 -15.51
N LYS A 326 -3.31 4.46 -16.22
CA LYS A 326 -4.77 4.30 -16.26
C LYS A 326 -5.34 4.03 -14.86
N LEU A 327 -4.67 3.21 -14.05
CA LEU A 327 -5.06 2.93 -12.67
C LEU A 327 -5.01 4.20 -11.82
N PHE A 328 -3.93 4.96 -11.90
CA PHE A 328 -3.78 6.20 -11.13
C PHE A 328 -4.83 7.24 -11.52
N VAL A 329 -5.12 7.37 -12.82
CA VAL A 329 -6.19 8.26 -13.33
C VAL A 329 -7.56 7.82 -12.82
N LYS A 330 -7.87 6.51 -12.78
CA LYS A 330 -9.12 6.00 -12.20
C LYS A 330 -9.28 6.46 -10.75
N TYR A 331 -8.26 6.24 -9.91
CA TYR A 331 -8.32 6.63 -8.50
C TYR A 331 -8.34 8.15 -8.32
N ARG A 332 -7.60 8.90 -9.13
CA ARG A 332 -7.65 10.38 -9.12
C ARG A 332 -9.05 10.91 -9.44
N LYS A 333 -9.75 10.30 -10.42
CA LYS A 333 -11.13 10.67 -10.78
C LYS A 333 -12.13 10.31 -9.69
N ALA A 334 -12.00 9.10 -9.12
CA ALA A 334 -12.88 8.63 -8.06
C ALA A 334 -12.69 9.43 -6.76
N LEU A 335 -11.46 9.84 -6.45
CA LEU A 335 -11.05 10.45 -5.19
C LEU A 335 -10.31 11.78 -5.40
N PRO A 336 -10.95 12.83 -5.95
CA PRO A 336 -10.28 14.07 -6.35
C PRO A 336 -9.66 14.84 -5.17
N GLN A 337 -10.17 14.65 -3.95
CA GLN A 337 -9.71 15.31 -2.73
C GLN A 337 -8.68 14.50 -1.92
N VAL A 338 -8.29 13.32 -2.41
CA VAL A 338 -7.34 12.43 -1.73
C VAL A 338 -5.99 12.53 -2.43
N SER A 339 -4.92 12.68 -1.66
CA SER A 339 -3.55 12.59 -2.17
C SER A 339 -3.23 11.19 -2.65
N ILE A 340 -2.40 11.07 -3.69
CA ILE A 340 -1.92 9.78 -4.19
C ILE A 340 -0.40 9.80 -4.21
N LEU A 341 0.22 8.76 -3.62
CA LEU A 341 1.64 8.48 -3.66
C LEU A 341 1.86 7.14 -4.36
N VAL A 342 2.71 7.13 -5.37
CA VAL A 342 3.15 5.93 -6.06
C VAL A 342 4.56 5.58 -5.59
N ILE A 343 4.81 4.33 -5.27
CA ILE A 343 6.13 3.81 -4.90
C ILE A 343 6.53 2.80 -5.97
N SER A 344 7.71 2.97 -6.57
CA SER A 344 8.22 2.02 -7.57
C SER A 344 8.44 0.63 -6.98
N GLY A 345 8.51 -0.38 -7.83
CA GLY A 345 9.14 -1.65 -7.46
C GLY A 345 10.56 -1.42 -6.95
N GLY A 346 11.00 -2.25 -6.02
CA GLY A 346 12.40 -2.29 -5.58
C GLY A 346 13.31 -2.89 -6.65
N ASP A 347 14.60 -2.89 -6.37
CA ASP A 347 15.54 -3.67 -7.17
C ASP A 347 15.32 -5.17 -6.88
N MET A 348 15.37 -5.97 -7.93
CA MET A 348 15.24 -7.42 -7.90
C MET A 348 16.40 -8.05 -8.66
N GLY A 349 16.80 -9.24 -8.26
CA GLY A 349 17.92 -9.92 -8.89
C GLY A 349 17.61 -11.35 -9.29
N ARG A 350 18.51 -11.84 -10.11
CA ARG A 350 18.66 -13.25 -10.47
C ARG A 350 20.13 -13.61 -10.38
N LEU A 351 20.44 -14.88 -10.32
CA LEU A 351 21.82 -15.34 -10.44
C LEU A 351 22.22 -15.35 -11.93
N THR A 352 23.30 -14.67 -12.24
CA THR A 352 24.00 -14.76 -13.52
C THR A 352 25.42 -15.21 -13.21
N ASP A 353 25.81 -16.39 -13.66
CA ASP A 353 27.10 -17.01 -13.32
C ASP A 353 27.35 -17.07 -11.80
N ASN A 354 26.32 -17.45 -11.02
CA ASN A 354 26.31 -17.47 -9.57
C ASN A 354 26.51 -16.09 -8.87
N ILE A 355 26.41 -14.99 -9.61
CA ILE A 355 26.53 -13.64 -9.08
C ILE A 355 25.12 -12.99 -9.05
N PRO A 356 24.70 -12.43 -7.89
CA PRO A 356 23.48 -11.64 -7.81
C PRO A 356 23.52 -10.43 -8.77
N THR A 357 22.63 -10.43 -9.74
CA THR A 357 22.57 -9.39 -10.79
C THR A 357 21.15 -8.85 -10.89
N SER A 358 20.99 -7.53 -10.97
CA SER A 358 19.67 -6.89 -11.13
C SER A 358 19.03 -7.26 -12.47
N TYR A 359 17.69 -7.29 -12.51
CA TYR A 359 16.97 -7.41 -13.77
C TYR A 359 17.25 -6.20 -14.67
N PRO A 360 17.48 -6.41 -15.98
CA PRO A 360 18.01 -5.35 -16.87
C PRO A 360 17.09 -4.12 -16.98
N TYR A 361 15.79 -4.31 -16.88
CA TYR A 361 14.80 -3.25 -17.08
C TYR A 361 14.14 -2.75 -15.78
N ALA A 362 14.63 -3.16 -14.61
CA ALA A 362 14.06 -2.73 -13.34
C ALA A 362 14.11 -1.19 -13.18
N GLY A 363 15.24 -0.57 -13.50
CA GLY A 363 15.41 0.89 -13.45
C GLY A 363 14.56 1.62 -14.48
N VAL A 364 14.53 1.11 -15.72
CA VAL A 364 13.69 1.69 -16.79
C VAL A 364 12.22 1.65 -16.39
N PHE A 365 11.78 0.54 -15.81
CA PHE A 365 10.39 0.42 -15.37
C PHE A 365 10.06 1.35 -14.19
N ALA A 366 10.99 1.57 -13.25
CA ALA A 366 10.82 2.57 -12.20
C ALA A 366 10.66 3.99 -12.79
N GLU A 367 11.41 4.34 -13.85
CA GLU A 367 11.26 5.61 -14.57
C GLU A 367 9.90 5.73 -15.29
N GLU A 368 9.41 4.65 -15.90
CA GLU A 368 8.09 4.65 -16.54
C GLU A 368 6.95 4.80 -15.51
N LEU A 369 7.09 4.22 -14.31
CA LEU A 369 6.16 4.43 -13.20
C LEU A 369 6.21 5.88 -12.68
N GLU A 370 7.39 6.50 -12.61
CA GLU A 370 7.54 7.92 -12.27
C GLU A 370 6.79 8.81 -13.25
N LYS A 371 7.02 8.61 -14.57
CA LYS A 371 6.31 9.34 -15.64
C LYS A 371 4.79 9.16 -15.55
N ALA A 372 4.34 7.92 -15.28
CA ALA A 372 2.93 7.62 -15.11
C ALA A 372 2.31 8.34 -13.90
N ALA A 373 3.02 8.37 -12.77
CA ALA A 373 2.60 9.04 -11.56
C ALA A 373 2.53 10.57 -11.77
N GLU A 374 3.57 11.18 -12.34
CA GLU A 374 3.61 12.62 -12.62
C GLU A 374 2.49 13.04 -13.56
N LYS A 375 2.29 12.31 -14.66
CA LYS A 375 1.22 12.55 -15.63
C LYS A 375 -0.18 12.45 -15.01
N ALA A 376 -0.35 11.59 -14.00
CA ALA A 376 -1.60 11.45 -13.24
C ALA A 376 -1.75 12.45 -12.09
N GLY A 377 -0.79 13.35 -11.87
CA GLY A 377 -0.78 14.30 -10.76
C GLY A 377 -0.57 13.64 -9.39
N CYS A 378 0.21 12.56 -9.35
CA CYS A 378 0.56 11.83 -8.13
C CYS A 378 1.98 12.19 -7.68
N ALA A 379 2.26 12.06 -6.38
CA ALA A 379 3.63 12.02 -5.89
C ALA A 379 4.25 10.65 -6.20
N PHE A 380 5.58 10.60 -6.24
CA PHE A 380 6.32 9.38 -6.54
C PHE A 380 7.49 9.18 -5.58
N PHE A 381 7.71 7.95 -5.11
CA PHE A 381 8.88 7.56 -4.34
C PHE A 381 9.66 6.47 -5.09
N ASP A 382 10.92 6.74 -5.36
CA ASP A 382 11.80 5.84 -6.11
C ASP A 382 12.51 4.84 -5.18
N LEU A 383 11.84 3.71 -4.88
CA LEU A 383 12.42 2.62 -4.09
C LEU A 383 13.58 1.94 -4.83
N HIS A 384 13.51 1.83 -6.17
CA HIS A 384 14.58 1.25 -6.96
C HIS A 384 15.89 2.06 -6.79
N SER A 385 15.83 3.39 -6.94
CA SER A 385 17.00 4.26 -6.73
C SER A 385 17.50 4.25 -5.29
N LEU A 386 16.61 4.12 -4.29
CA LEU A 386 17.01 3.93 -2.90
C LEU A 386 17.83 2.64 -2.75
N MET A 387 17.39 1.54 -3.35
CA MET A 387 18.12 0.28 -3.31
C MET A 387 19.45 0.37 -4.06
N GLN A 388 19.47 0.99 -5.25
CA GLN A 388 20.69 1.20 -6.05
C GLN A 388 21.73 2.06 -5.32
N SER A 389 21.32 3.13 -4.64
CA SER A 389 22.22 3.97 -3.86
C SER A 389 22.87 3.28 -2.66
N ASN A 390 22.33 2.12 -2.27
CA ASN A 390 22.82 1.27 -1.18
C ASN A 390 23.43 -0.06 -1.68
N GLY A 391 23.91 -0.10 -2.93
CA GLY A 391 24.62 -1.23 -3.52
C GLY A 391 23.74 -2.19 -4.33
N GLY A 392 22.52 -1.76 -4.70
CA GLY A 392 21.58 -2.57 -5.46
C GLY A 392 21.15 -3.84 -4.73
N ILE A 393 20.49 -4.76 -5.45
CA ILE A 393 20.02 -6.01 -4.85
C ILE A 393 21.16 -6.81 -4.23
N ALA A 394 22.34 -6.87 -4.86
CA ALA A 394 23.50 -7.57 -4.31
C ALA A 394 23.95 -7.00 -2.95
N GLY A 395 24.00 -5.67 -2.85
CA GLY A 395 24.32 -4.97 -1.59
C GLY A 395 23.26 -5.20 -0.52
N TRP A 396 21.98 -5.18 -0.89
CA TRP A 396 20.88 -5.42 0.06
C TRP A 396 20.85 -6.87 0.57
N VAL A 397 21.10 -7.85 -0.30
CA VAL A 397 21.24 -9.26 0.10
C VAL A 397 22.42 -9.44 1.04
N LYS A 398 23.59 -8.87 0.71
CA LYS A 398 24.79 -8.93 1.58
C LYS A 398 24.55 -8.31 2.96
N GLN A 399 23.73 -7.26 3.03
CA GLN A 399 23.37 -6.59 4.29
C GLN A 399 22.21 -7.26 5.02
N GLY A 400 21.64 -8.35 4.50
CA GLY A 400 20.47 -9.01 5.09
C GLY A 400 19.17 -8.18 5.00
N LYS A 401 19.11 -7.17 4.14
CA LYS A 401 17.96 -6.27 3.98
C LYS A 401 16.92 -6.78 2.98
N ALA A 402 17.31 -7.66 2.05
CA ALA A 402 16.41 -8.25 1.07
C ALA A 402 16.86 -9.66 0.70
N SER A 403 15.95 -10.48 0.18
CA SER A 403 16.24 -11.68 -0.59
C SER A 403 16.49 -11.32 -2.06
N LEU A 404 17.10 -12.24 -2.82
CA LEU A 404 17.49 -12.00 -4.21
C LEU A 404 16.29 -11.63 -5.11
N ASP A 405 15.13 -12.21 -4.84
CA ASP A 405 13.87 -11.91 -5.52
C ASP A 405 13.24 -10.55 -5.16
N GLY A 406 13.97 -9.72 -4.42
CA GLY A 406 13.58 -8.37 -4.04
C GLY A 406 12.65 -8.25 -2.83
N HIS A 407 12.27 -9.35 -2.18
CA HIS A 407 11.47 -9.25 -0.95
C HIS A 407 12.30 -8.68 0.19
N LEU A 408 11.79 -7.62 0.81
CA LEU A 408 12.48 -6.96 1.91
C LEU A 408 12.38 -7.79 3.20
N SER A 409 13.53 -7.99 3.86
CA SER A 409 13.56 -8.52 5.21
C SER A 409 12.98 -7.53 6.23
N PRO A 410 12.71 -7.93 7.48
CA PRO A 410 12.28 -6.99 8.52
C PRO A 410 13.19 -5.77 8.67
N GLN A 411 14.52 -5.96 8.54
CA GLN A 411 15.49 -4.87 8.58
C GLN A 411 15.36 -3.94 7.35
N GLY A 412 15.16 -4.50 6.15
CA GLY A 412 14.96 -3.74 4.93
C GLY A 412 13.64 -2.98 4.92
N GLN A 413 12.56 -3.60 5.43
CA GLN A 413 11.24 -2.98 5.59
C GLN A 413 11.32 -1.75 6.49
N LYS A 414 11.96 -1.89 7.66
CA LYS A 414 12.17 -0.78 8.59
C LYS A 414 13.00 0.34 7.97
N PHE A 415 14.12 0.00 7.33
CA PHE A 415 14.99 0.99 6.67
C PHE A 415 14.23 1.78 5.59
N PHE A 416 13.44 1.08 4.76
CA PHE A 416 12.61 1.71 3.74
C PHE A 416 11.54 2.61 4.36
N ALA A 417 10.76 2.11 5.33
CA ALA A 417 9.71 2.87 6.00
C ALA A 417 10.25 4.15 6.67
N GLU A 418 11.40 4.07 7.34
CA GLU A 418 12.07 5.22 7.94
C GLU A 418 12.52 6.25 6.89
N THR A 419 13.04 5.78 5.73
CA THR A 419 13.47 6.67 4.65
C THR A 419 12.28 7.38 4.02
N LEU A 420 11.22 6.63 3.69
CA LEU A 420 9.96 7.18 3.18
C LEU A 420 9.39 8.23 4.13
N PHE A 421 9.28 7.88 5.42
CA PHE A 421 8.78 8.80 6.44
C PHE A 421 9.61 10.08 6.54
N LYS A 422 10.94 9.97 6.56
CA LYS A 422 11.85 11.13 6.63
C LYS A 422 11.66 12.07 5.43
N GLU A 423 11.54 11.54 4.24
CA GLU A 423 11.35 12.36 3.05
C GLU A 423 9.94 12.98 2.96
N MET A 424 8.92 12.23 3.37
CA MET A 424 7.57 12.80 3.51
C MET A 424 7.54 13.95 4.52
N MET A 425 8.27 13.85 5.65
CA MET A 425 8.33 14.92 6.64
C MET A 425 9.06 16.16 6.14
N LYS A 426 10.13 16.00 5.36
CA LYS A 426 10.79 17.14 4.68
C LYS A 426 9.82 17.84 3.72
N SER A 427 9.07 17.08 2.93
CA SER A 427 8.03 17.63 2.04
C SER A 427 6.91 18.32 2.80
N TYR A 428 6.52 17.79 3.97
CA TYR A 428 5.56 18.44 4.88
C TYR A 428 6.09 19.75 5.45
N ASP A 429 7.39 19.84 5.78
CA ASP A 429 8.00 21.09 6.24
C ASP A 429 7.98 22.16 5.13
N ILE A 430 8.17 21.78 3.88
CA ILE A 430 7.99 22.69 2.72
C ILE A 430 6.53 23.15 2.62
N TYR A 431 5.57 22.23 2.76
CA TYR A 431 4.15 22.58 2.77
C TYR A 431 3.81 23.61 3.84
N LYS A 432 4.32 23.44 5.08
CA LYS A 432 4.10 24.41 6.18
C LYS A 432 4.67 25.79 5.86
N LEU A 433 5.86 25.85 5.27
CA LEU A 433 6.48 27.13 4.86
C LEU A 433 5.67 27.82 3.78
N ARG A 434 5.16 27.09 2.77
CA ARG A 434 4.26 27.64 1.75
C ARG A 434 2.97 28.16 2.34
N LYS A 435 2.32 27.38 3.21
CA LYS A 435 1.05 27.75 3.85
C LYS A 435 1.16 29.01 4.71
N LYS A 436 2.25 29.15 5.49
CA LYS A 436 2.49 30.32 6.35
C LYS A 436 2.51 31.64 5.57
N ASN A 437 2.93 31.61 4.32
CA ASN A 437 3.11 32.81 3.48
C ASN A 437 1.92 33.01 2.50
N SER A 438 0.88 32.17 2.55
CA SER A 438 -0.33 32.30 1.74
C SER A 438 -1.47 33.02 2.50
N HIS A 439 -1.22 33.40 3.75
CA HIS A 439 -2.05 34.23 4.62
C HIS A 439 -1.37 35.56 4.88
#